data_fda0849beddad87a82d7156cb02097dd
#
_entry.id   fda0849beddad87a82d7156cb02097dd
#
_cell.length_a   1.000
_cell.length_b   1.000
_cell.length_c   1.000
_cell.angle_alpha   90.00
_cell.angle_beta   90.00
_cell.angle_gamma   90.00
#
_symmetry.space_group_name_H-M   'P 1'
#
loop_
_entity.id
_entity.type
_entity.pdbx_description
1 polymer ?
#
loop_
_entity_poly.entity_id
_entity_poly.type
_entity_poly.pdbx_seq_one_letter_code
_entity_poly.pdbx_strand_id
1 'polypeptide(L)'
;MRLWVPAAQALRQQHSVGVRRNNQLKGISMEPYVTQETISAKGKKWLEHITPFNTHTMHLNRDKAALLVIDMQRFFLDPASPTFTCGGLAILPNLKKAIHAFRQAGRPVIFARHVHHPDRLDAGIMGWWWQGMCLEGSPESEVHQDISPKRNEKVIFKHRYSAFYNTDLETVLRCLKVEDIVIVGIMTNMCCESTARDAYYRDYRVFFLADGTGSITEEMHLASLLNLAFGFSWVTDVDTVVAQLREDTSPNNSLQRTR
;
A
#
# COMPACT_ATOMS: atom_id res chain seq x y z
N MET A 1 -50.38 7.69 -15.36
CA MET A 1 -49.99 6.28 -15.46
C MET A 1 -48.76 6.19 -16.37
N ARG A 2 -47.55 6.29 -15.85
CA ARG A 2 -46.32 6.19 -16.65
C ARG A 2 -45.76 4.78 -16.42
N LEU A 3 -45.70 4.02 -17.51
CA LEU A 3 -45.19 2.64 -17.52
C LEU A 3 -43.70 2.59 -17.20
N TRP A 4 -43.39 1.80 -16.23
CA TRP A 4 -42.03 1.45 -15.81
C TRP A 4 -41.42 0.49 -16.86
N VAL A 5 -40.33 0.88 -17.52
CA VAL A 5 -39.58 0.04 -18.46
C VAL A 5 -38.41 -0.58 -17.70
N PRO A 6 -38.22 -1.92 -17.71
CA PRO A 6 -37.14 -2.55 -16.95
C PRO A 6 -35.77 -2.24 -17.56
N ALA A 7 -34.81 -1.87 -16.70
CA ALA A 7 -33.45 -1.51 -17.01
C ALA A 7 -32.58 -2.67 -17.59
N ALA A 8 -33.16 -3.81 -17.88
CA ALA A 8 -32.42 -5.01 -18.32
C ALA A 8 -31.96 -5.00 -19.79
N GLN A 9 -32.41 -4.03 -20.62
CA GLN A 9 -32.05 -3.98 -22.04
C GLN A 9 -30.85 -3.09 -22.37
N ALA A 10 -30.36 -2.25 -21.43
CA ALA A 10 -29.21 -1.35 -21.64
C ALA A 10 -27.85 -2.02 -21.44
N LEU A 11 -27.81 -3.24 -20.89
CA LEU A 11 -26.55 -3.92 -20.50
C LEU A 11 -25.94 -4.82 -21.59
N ARG A 12 -26.52 -4.95 -22.76
CA ARG A 12 -26.01 -5.88 -23.80
C ARG A 12 -25.21 -5.23 -24.94
N GLN A 13 -24.92 -3.93 -24.90
CA GLN A 13 -24.23 -3.22 -26.00
C GLN A 13 -22.86 -2.63 -25.64
N GLN A 14 -22.18 -3.11 -24.60
CA GLN A 14 -20.84 -2.60 -24.24
C GLN A 14 -19.74 -3.67 -24.24
N HIS A 15 -19.72 -4.56 -25.23
CA HIS A 15 -18.61 -5.51 -25.44
C HIS A 15 -17.81 -5.17 -26.70
N SER A 16 -17.37 -3.91 -26.84
CA SER A 16 -16.24 -3.52 -27.70
C SER A 16 -15.80 -2.10 -27.31
N VAL A 17 -15.25 -1.94 -26.12
CA VAL A 17 -14.66 -0.67 -25.72
C VAL A 17 -13.15 -0.87 -25.67
N GLY A 18 -12.47 -0.33 -26.67
CA GLY A 18 -11.03 -0.09 -26.55
C GLY A 18 -10.77 0.62 -25.23
N VAL A 19 -9.74 0.16 -24.49
CA VAL A 19 -9.35 0.67 -23.19
C VAL A 19 -9.24 2.19 -23.24
N ARG A 20 -10.28 2.91 -22.82
CA ARG A 20 -10.22 4.36 -22.65
C ARG A 20 -9.36 4.61 -21.41
N ARG A 21 -8.13 5.07 -21.60
CA ARG A 21 -7.28 5.54 -20.50
C ARG A 21 -8.06 6.53 -19.64
N ASN A 22 -7.92 6.39 -18.33
CA ASN A 22 -8.53 7.31 -17.36
C ASN A 22 -8.19 8.76 -17.74
N ASN A 23 -9.18 9.63 -17.88
CA ASN A 23 -8.98 11.04 -18.26
C ASN A 23 -8.06 11.81 -17.30
N GLN A 24 -7.95 11.37 -16.06
CA GLN A 24 -7.05 11.96 -15.05
C GLN A 24 -5.56 11.71 -15.34
N LEU A 25 -5.23 10.70 -16.15
CA LEU A 25 -3.85 10.38 -16.54
C LEU A 25 -3.48 10.94 -17.92
N LYS A 26 -4.38 11.71 -18.57
CA LYS A 26 -4.06 12.37 -19.84
C LYS A 26 -2.98 13.43 -19.61
N GLY A 27 -1.86 13.28 -20.30
CA GLY A 27 -0.73 14.20 -20.23
C GLY A 27 0.34 13.86 -19.18
N ILE A 28 0.13 12.80 -18.37
CA ILE A 28 1.17 12.27 -17.49
C ILE A 28 2.05 11.33 -18.34
N SER A 29 3.37 11.57 -18.33
CA SER A 29 4.33 10.63 -18.90
C SER A 29 4.21 9.29 -18.18
N MET A 30 4.01 8.22 -18.94
CA MET A 30 3.94 6.85 -18.40
C MET A 30 5.31 6.17 -18.42
N GLU A 31 6.39 6.90 -18.74
CA GLU A 31 7.72 6.36 -18.58
C GLU A 31 8.00 6.10 -17.10
N PRO A 32 8.47 4.90 -16.75
CA PRO A 32 8.74 4.56 -15.37
C PRO A 32 9.82 5.49 -14.79
N TYR A 33 9.47 6.26 -13.76
CA TYR A 33 10.43 7.07 -13.02
C TYR A 33 11.38 6.22 -12.16
N VAL A 34 11.06 4.94 -11.97
CA VAL A 34 11.82 3.95 -11.22
C VAL A 34 11.58 2.55 -11.78
N THR A 35 12.62 1.71 -11.75
CA THR A 35 12.59 0.30 -12.16
C THR A 35 13.13 -0.59 -11.04
N GLN A 36 13.03 -1.93 -11.20
CA GLN A 36 13.58 -2.89 -10.22
C GLN A 36 15.10 -2.74 -10.06
N GLU A 37 15.81 -2.35 -11.12
CA GLU A 37 17.25 -2.11 -11.12
C GLU A 37 17.63 -0.80 -10.43
N THR A 38 16.77 0.21 -10.49
CA THR A 38 17.07 1.56 -9.99
C THR A 38 16.49 1.85 -8.61
N ILE A 39 15.54 1.04 -8.10
CA ILE A 39 14.80 1.30 -6.86
C ILE A 39 15.70 1.53 -5.65
N SER A 40 16.75 0.72 -5.47
CA SER A 40 17.66 0.88 -4.32
C SER A 40 18.44 2.20 -4.38
N ALA A 41 18.92 2.61 -5.55
CA ALA A 41 19.62 3.88 -5.72
C ALA A 41 18.67 5.09 -5.60
N LYS A 42 17.47 4.98 -6.13
CA LYS A 42 16.41 5.99 -5.99
C LYS A 42 15.96 6.13 -4.54
N GLY A 43 15.74 5.02 -3.84
CA GLY A 43 15.35 5.01 -2.42
C GLY A 43 16.32 5.80 -1.54
N LYS A 44 17.63 5.60 -1.72
CA LYS A 44 18.66 6.38 -1.02
C LYS A 44 18.55 7.87 -1.29
N LYS A 45 18.39 8.28 -2.57
CA LYS A 45 18.23 9.69 -2.95
C LYS A 45 16.96 10.31 -2.35
N TRP A 46 15.86 9.56 -2.31
CA TRP A 46 14.62 10.03 -1.69
C TRP A 46 14.80 10.23 -0.18
N LEU A 47 15.47 9.30 0.52
CA LEU A 47 15.77 9.44 1.94
C LEU A 47 16.70 10.62 2.22
N GLU A 48 17.73 10.82 1.40
CA GLU A 48 18.60 12.00 1.47
C GLU A 48 17.80 13.29 1.32
N HIS A 49 16.88 13.35 0.33
CA HIS A 49 16.04 14.52 0.07
C HIS A 49 15.12 14.86 1.25
N ILE A 50 14.54 13.89 1.93
CA ILE A 50 13.61 14.12 3.05
C ILE A 50 14.31 14.25 4.41
N THR A 51 15.63 14.02 4.50
CA THR A 51 16.39 14.05 5.76
C THR A 51 16.11 15.25 6.64
N PRO A 52 15.98 16.51 6.12
CA PRO A 52 15.70 17.66 6.97
C PRO A 52 14.36 17.60 7.71
N PHE A 53 13.42 16.80 7.23
CA PHE A 53 12.06 16.65 7.76
C PHE A 53 11.86 15.33 8.52
N ASN A 54 12.74 14.37 8.31
CA ASN A 54 12.64 13.01 8.88
C ASN A 54 13.38 12.90 10.22
N THR A 55 13.02 13.77 11.16
CA THR A 55 13.76 13.96 12.42
C THR A 55 13.40 12.98 13.54
N HIS A 56 12.28 12.26 13.41
CA HIS A 56 11.77 11.33 14.43
C HIS A 56 12.19 9.89 14.12
N THR A 57 13.49 9.60 14.27
CA THR A 57 14.03 8.23 14.09
C THR A 57 13.44 7.29 15.14
N MET A 58 12.94 6.13 14.70
CA MET A 58 12.40 5.09 15.56
C MET A 58 13.16 3.79 15.39
N HIS A 59 13.18 2.97 16.44
CA HIS A 59 13.62 1.60 16.35
C HIS A 59 12.43 0.66 16.41
N LEU A 60 12.38 -0.32 15.49
CA LEU A 60 11.29 -1.27 15.37
C LEU A 60 11.22 -2.19 16.60
N ASN A 61 10.07 -2.26 17.24
CA ASN A 61 9.83 -3.31 18.22
C ASN A 61 9.44 -4.60 17.50
N ARG A 62 10.41 -5.46 17.27
CA ARG A 62 10.22 -6.71 16.54
C ARG A 62 9.01 -7.50 17.02
N ASP A 63 8.82 -7.61 18.35
CA ASP A 63 7.78 -8.49 18.92
C ASP A 63 6.37 -7.90 18.81
N LYS A 64 6.27 -6.61 18.47
CA LYS A 64 5.01 -5.87 18.33
C LYS A 64 4.81 -5.27 16.93
N ALA A 65 5.61 -5.69 15.96
CA ALA A 65 5.54 -5.20 14.60
C ALA A 65 4.61 -6.04 13.72
N ALA A 66 3.96 -5.38 12.75
CA ALA A 66 3.25 -6.00 11.63
C ALA A 66 3.59 -5.31 10.32
N LEU A 67 3.62 -6.08 9.23
CA LEU A 67 3.76 -5.58 7.86
C LEU A 67 2.38 -5.44 7.21
N LEU A 68 2.04 -4.25 6.72
CA LEU A 68 0.87 -4.01 5.88
C LEU A 68 1.29 -3.92 4.42
N VAL A 69 0.78 -4.82 3.60
CA VAL A 69 1.00 -4.87 2.14
C VAL A 69 -0.25 -4.32 1.46
N ILE A 70 -0.16 -3.10 0.92
CA ILE A 70 -1.31 -2.33 0.45
C ILE A 70 -1.46 -2.47 -1.06
N ASP A 71 -2.63 -2.94 -1.52
CA ASP A 71 -3.15 -2.89 -2.90
C ASP A 71 -2.19 -3.42 -4.00
N MET A 72 -1.35 -4.39 -3.67
CA MET A 72 -0.46 -5.02 -4.63
C MET A 72 -1.20 -6.03 -5.52
N GLN A 73 -2.28 -5.56 -6.15
CA GLN A 73 -3.21 -6.33 -6.98
C GLN A 73 -2.87 -6.19 -8.47
N ARG A 74 -3.22 -7.20 -9.26
CA ARG A 74 -3.06 -7.18 -10.71
C ARG A 74 -3.74 -5.97 -11.36
N PHE A 75 -4.88 -5.52 -10.82
CA PHE A 75 -5.59 -4.33 -11.27
C PHE A 75 -4.71 -3.07 -11.35
N PHE A 76 -3.76 -2.92 -10.44
CA PHE A 76 -2.85 -1.77 -10.40
C PHE A 76 -1.47 -2.05 -11.01
N LEU A 77 -1.14 -3.31 -11.26
CA LEU A 77 0.21 -3.72 -11.69
C LEU A 77 0.25 -4.20 -13.15
N ASP A 78 -0.90 -4.43 -13.78
CA ASP A 78 -0.97 -4.77 -15.19
C ASP A 78 -0.80 -3.51 -16.05
N PRO A 79 0.21 -3.44 -16.95
CA PRO A 79 0.39 -2.30 -17.85
C PRO A 79 -0.81 -2.00 -18.76
N ALA A 80 -1.68 -2.98 -19.00
CA ALA A 80 -2.91 -2.80 -19.76
C ALA A 80 -4.04 -2.16 -18.93
N SER A 81 -3.91 -2.12 -17.61
CA SER A 81 -4.92 -1.54 -16.72
C SER A 81 -4.99 -0.02 -16.85
N PRO A 82 -6.20 0.59 -16.81
CA PRO A 82 -6.36 2.04 -16.79
C PRO A 82 -5.82 2.71 -15.53
N THR A 83 -5.54 1.92 -14.49
CA THR A 83 -5.02 2.36 -13.19
C THR A 83 -3.59 1.89 -12.94
N PHE A 84 -2.89 1.50 -14.00
CA PHE A 84 -1.50 1.02 -13.91
C PHE A 84 -0.60 1.99 -13.15
N THR A 85 0.12 1.43 -12.19
CA THR A 85 1.07 2.15 -11.32
C THR A 85 2.47 1.62 -11.56
N CYS A 86 3.26 2.33 -12.37
CA CYS A 86 4.61 1.87 -12.76
C CYS A 86 5.54 1.65 -11.56
N GLY A 87 5.47 2.49 -10.54
CA GLY A 87 6.22 2.31 -9.29
C GLY A 87 5.92 1.00 -8.56
N GLY A 88 4.71 0.43 -8.75
CA GLY A 88 4.32 -0.82 -8.12
C GLY A 88 5.12 -2.04 -8.58
N LEU A 89 5.47 -2.09 -9.88
CA LEU A 89 6.33 -3.18 -10.40
C LEU A 89 7.78 -3.02 -9.92
N ALA A 90 8.26 -1.79 -9.80
CA ALA A 90 9.63 -1.50 -9.37
C ALA A 90 9.91 -1.97 -7.94
N ILE A 91 8.94 -1.87 -7.03
CA ILE A 91 9.10 -2.22 -5.62
C ILE A 91 8.96 -3.72 -5.31
N LEU A 92 8.52 -4.56 -6.26
CA LEU A 92 8.27 -6.00 -6.03
C LEU A 92 9.45 -6.75 -5.39
N PRO A 93 10.72 -6.58 -5.79
CA PRO A 93 11.84 -7.25 -5.14
C PRO A 93 11.96 -6.87 -3.65
N ASN A 94 11.79 -5.59 -3.32
CA ASN A 94 11.85 -5.08 -1.96
C ASN A 94 10.67 -5.60 -1.11
N LEU A 95 9.48 -5.68 -1.69
CA LEU A 95 8.33 -6.29 -1.01
C LEU A 95 8.55 -7.76 -0.70
N LYS A 96 9.08 -8.54 -1.66
CA LYS A 96 9.45 -9.94 -1.44
C LYS A 96 10.41 -10.07 -0.25
N LYS A 97 11.42 -9.19 -0.18
CA LYS A 97 12.41 -9.15 0.90
C LYS A 97 11.76 -8.84 2.25
N ALA A 98 10.93 -7.80 2.34
CA ALA A 98 10.21 -7.43 3.55
C ALA A 98 9.25 -8.53 4.01
N ILE A 99 8.39 -9.05 3.14
CA ILE A 99 7.44 -10.13 3.42
C ILE A 99 8.18 -11.38 3.94
N HIS A 100 9.27 -11.76 3.28
CA HIS A 100 10.08 -12.90 3.71
C HIS A 100 10.65 -12.70 5.11
N ALA A 101 11.21 -11.52 5.40
CA ALA A 101 11.78 -11.20 6.70
C ALA A 101 10.73 -11.23 7.83
N PHE A 102 9.54 -10.66 7.63
CA PHE A 102 8.45 -10.72 8.59
C PHE A 102 7.97 -12.15 8.83
N ARG A 103 7.81 -12.94 7.76
CA ARG A 103 7.46 -14.37 7.86
C ARG A 103 8.53 -15.17 8.62
N GLN A 104 9.81 -14.94 8.37
CA GLN A 104 10.90 -15.60 9.12
C GLN A 104 10.93 -15.18 10.59
N ALA A 105 10.66 -13.92 10.89
CA ALA A 105 10.58 -13.42 12.26
C ALA A 105 9.30 -13.89 13.00
N GLY A 106 8.40 -14.64 12.35
CA GLY A 106 7.11 -15.04 12.91
C GLY A 106 6.17 -13.86 13.15
N ARG A 107 6.36 -12.74 12.42
CA ARG A 107 5.56 -11.52 12.59
C ARG A 107 4.43 -11.45 11.57
N PRO A 108 3.29 -10.85 11.94
CA PRO A 108 2.13 -10.74 11.06
C PRO A 108 2.46 -10.04 9.75
N VAL A 109 2.02 -10.62 8.63
CA VAL A 109 1.91 -9.99 7.32
C VAL A 109 0.42 -9.90 7.01
N ILE A 110 -0.06 -8.68 6.81
CA ILE A 110 -1.47 -8.38 6.55
C ILE A 110 -1.57 -7.73 5.18
N PHE A 111 -2.41 -8.27 4.32
CA PHE A 111 -2.66 -7.74 2.99
C PHE A 111 -3.93 -6.90 2.99
N ALA A 112 -3.91 -5.75 2.32
CA ALA A 112 -5.11 -4.99 2.01
C ALA A 112 -5.38 -5.06 0.51
N ARG A 113 -6.63 -5.31 0.14
CA ARG A 113 -7.10 -5.34 -1.25
C ARG A 113 -8.20 -4.30 -1.43
N HIS A 114 -8.01 -3.41 -2.39
CA HIS A 114 -9.03 -2.47 -2.80
C HIS A 114 -9.98 -3.14 -3.77
N VAL A 115 -11.21 -3.33 -3.37
CA VAL A 115 -12.25 -3.97 -4.20
C VAL A 115 -13.59 -3.28 -4.00
N HIS A 116 -14.48 -3.46 -4.97
CA HIS A 116 -15.87 -3.01 -4.91
C HIS A 116 -16.80 -4.15 -5.27
N HIS A 117 -18.02 -4.09 -4.74
CA HIS A 117 -19.07 -5.03 -5.11
C HIS A 117 -19.26 -5.07 -6.64
N PRO A 118 -19.51 -6.25 -7.25
CA PRO A 118 -19.69 -6.36 -8.71
C PRO A 118 -20.73 -5.39 -9.28
N ASP A 119 -21.83 -5.14 -8.53
CA ASP A 119 -22.88 -4.18 -8.90
C ASP A 119 -22.56 -2.74 -8.45
N ARG A 120 -21.36 -2.47 -7.94
CA ARG A 120 -20.87 -1.16 -7.48
C ARG A 120 -21.72 -0.50 -6.39
N LEU A 121 -22.38 -1.29 -5.54
CA LEU A 121 -23.27 -0.80 -4.48
C LEU A 121 -22.53 0.02 -3.41
N ASP A 122 -21.25 -0.19 -3.25
CA ASP A 122 -20.35 0.46 -2.31
C ASP A 122 -19.43 1.53 -2.94
N ALA A 123 -19.58 1.77 -4.25
CA ALA A 123 -18.72 2.66 -5.01
C ALA A 123 -18.76 4.11 -4.49
N GLY A 124 -19.95 4.65 -4.27
CA GLY A 124 -20.12 6.02 -3.80
C GLY A 124 -19.31 7.02 -4.61
N ILE A 125 -18.61 7.92 -3.93
CA ILE A 125 -17.74 8.95 -4.56
C ILE A 125 -16.62 8.35 -5.40
N MET A 126 -16.13 7.15 -5.06
CA MET A 126 -15.09 6.48 -5.83
C MET A 126 -15.54 6.16 -7.25
N GLY A 127 -16.80 5.74 -7.42
CA GLY A 127 -17.38 5.47 -8.74
C GLY A 127 -17.58 6.70 -9.60
N TRP A 128 -17.72 7.88 -8.99
CA TRP A 128 -17.72 9.15 -9.70
C TRP A 128 -16.32 9.64 -10.04
N TRP A 129 -15.37 9.46 -9.10
CA TRP A 129 -13.99 9.96 -9.23
C TRP A 129 -13.16 9.12 -10.20
N TRP A 130 -13.31 7.79 -10.17
CA TRP A 130 -12.52 6.86 -10.96
C TRP A 130 -13.38 6.16 -12.03
N GLN A 131 -12.90 6.15 -13.27
CA GLN A 131 -13.61 5.47 -14.38
C GLN A 131 -13.46 3.94 -14.33
N GLY A 132 -12.39 3.43 -13.76
CA GLY A 132 -12.14 2.01 -13.58
C GLY A 132 -12.26 1.60 -12.11
N MET A 133 -12.88 0.44 -11.86
CA MET A 133 -13.04 -0.12 -10.52
C MET A 133 -12.57 -1.56 -10.49
N CYS A 134 -11.82 -1.91 -9.45
CA CYS A 134 -11.47 -3.29 -9.16
C CYS A 134 -12.66 -3.99 -8.52
N LEU A 135 -13.22 -4.98 -9.18
CA LEU A 135 -14.41 -5.67 -8.69
C LEU A 135 -14.02 -6.93 -7.91
N GLU A 136 -14.71 -7.18 -6.81
CA GLU A 136 -14.53 -8.38 -6.01
C GLU A 136 -14.77 -9.64 -6.86
N GLY A 137 -13.94 -10.67 -6.67
CA GLY A 137 -14.02 -11.93 -7.41
C GLY A 137 -13.47 -11.86 -8.83
N SER A 138 -13.07 -10.68 -9.33
CA SER A 138 -12.40 -10.60 -10.63
C SER A 138 -10.95 -11.09 -10.54
N PRO A 139 -10.38 -11.65 -11.62
CA PRO A 139 -8.96 -12.07 -11.63
C PRO A 139 -7.99 -10.90 -11.37
N GLU A 140 -8.37 -9.69 -11.75
CA GLU A 140 -7.57 -8.47 -11.54
C GLU A 140 -7.54 -8.07 -10.06
N SER A 141 -8.54 -8.48 -9.27
CA SER A 141 -8.59 -8.18 -7.83
C SER A 141 -7.58 -8.96 -7.02
N GLU A 142 -6.98 -10.01 -7.58
CA GLU A 142 -6.03 -10.85 -6.87
C GLU A 142 -4.68 -10.15 -6.66
N VAL A 143 -4.04 -10.45 -5.51
CA VAL A 143 -2.68 -9.99 -5.21
C VAL A 143 -1.70 -10.58 -6.24
N HIS A 144 -0.67 -9.82 -6.60
CA HIS A 144 0.36 -10.27 -7.53
C HIS A 144 0.95 -11.61 -7.07
N GLN A 145 1.06 -12.57 -8.01
CA GLN A 145 1.42 -13.96 -7.72
C GLN A 145 2.72 -14.13 -6.94
N ASP A 146 3.70 -13.25 -7.18
CA ASP A 146 5.03 -13.31 -6.55
C ASP A 146 5.03 -13.01 -5.06
N ILE A 147 3.96 -12.40 -4.54
CA ILE A 147 3.83 -11.96 -3.14
C ILE A 147 2.49 -12.40 -2.53
N SER A 148 1.85 -13.40 -3.10
CA SER A 148 0.54 -13.88 -2.66
C SER A 148 0.49 -14.16 -1.15
N PRO A 149 -0.64 -13.83 -0.50
CA PRO A 149 -0.84 -14.13 0.91
C PRO A 149 -0.86 -15.65 1.15
N LYS A 150 -0.33 -16.07 2.30
CA LYS A 150 -0.46 -17.44 2.77
C LYS A 150 -1.86 -17.66 3.39
N ARG A 151 -2.30 -18.92 3.50
CA ARG A 151 -3.61 -19.29 4.05
C ARG A 151 -3.88 -18.73 5.45
N ASN A 152 -2.86 -18.59 6.26
CA ASN A 152 -2.94 -18.09 7.65
C ASN A 152 -2.66 -16.59 7.76
N GLU A 153 -2.50 -15.87 6.66
CA GLU A 153 -2.31 -14.43 6.65
C GLU A 153 -3.64 -13.71 6.43
N LYS A 154 -3.84 -12.62 7.15
CA LYS A 154 -5.07 -11.83 7.05
C LYS A 154 -5.08 -11.03 5.75
N VAL A 155 -6.22 -11.10 5.06
CA VAL A 155 -6.53 -10.21 3.94
C VAL A 155 -7.69 -9.30 4.36
N ILE A 156 -7.48 -7.99 4.23
CA ILE A 156 -8.46 -6.94 4.49
C ILE A 156 -9.05 -6.50 3.14
N PHE A 157 -10.36 -6.52 3.02
CA PHE A 157 -11.06 -5.93 1.88
C PHE A 157 -11.48 -4.52 2.23
N LYS A 158 -11.08 -3.54 1.43
CA LYS A 158 -11.38 -2.12 1.65
C LYS A 158 -11.99 -1.48 0.40
N HIS A 159 -12.85 -0.48 0.61
CA HIS A 159 -13.60 0.23 -0.43
C HIS A 159 -13.22 1.71 -0.49
N ARG A 160 -12.23 2.13 0.30
CA ARG A 160 -11.68 3.51 0.34
C ARG A 160 -10.16 3.42 0.44
N TYR A 161 -9.46 4.56 0.45
CA TYR A 161 -7.99 4.58 0.43
C TYR A 161 -7.38 3.95 1.68
N SER A 162 -7.78 4.42 2.86
CA SER A 162 -7.26 3.86 4.11
C SER A 162 -7.70 2.42 4.33
N ALA A 163 -6.77 1.58 4.75
CA ALA A 163 -7.04 0.19 5.13
C ALA A 163 -7.78 0.09 6.48
N PHE A 164 -7.88 1.17 7.25
CA PHE A 164 -8.66 1.23 8.49
C PHE A 164 -10.13 1.59 8.25
N TYR A 165 -10.43 2.30 7.16
CA TYR A 165 -11.76 2.86 6.96
C TYR A 165 -12.80 1.77 6.69
N ASN A 166 -13.73 1.58 7.64
CA ASN A 166 -14.81 0.58 7.59
C ASN A 166 -14.30 -0.85 7.32
N THR A 167 -13.20 -1.24 7.99
CA THR A 167 -12.65 -2.59 7.95
C THR A 167 -12.42 -3.12 9.37
N ASP A 168 -12.05 -4.39 9.46
CA ASP A 168 -11.67 -5.02 10.73
C ASP A 168 -10.16 -4.90 11.06
N LEU A 169 -9.39 -4.11 10.31
CA LEU A 169 -7.93 -4.01 10.47
C LEU A 169 -7.53 -3.63 11.90
N GLU A 170 -8.16 -2.61 12.48
CA GLU A 170 -7.82 -2.17 13.85
C GLU A 170 -8.07 -3.28 14.87
N THR A 171 -9.19 -3.99 14.77
CA THR A 171 -9.50 -5.13 15.63
C THR A 171 -8.42 -6.20 15.53
N VAL A 172 -7.99 -6.54 14.30
CA VAL A 172 -6.93 -7.53 14.04
C VAL A 172 -5.61 -7.11 14.67
N LEU A 173 -5.19 -5.85 14.45
CA LEU A 173 -3.93 -5.33 14.99
C LEU A 173 -3.92 -5.32 16.53
N ARG A 174 -5.03 -4.93 17.16
CA ARG A 174 -5.17 -4.95 18.64
C ARG A 174 -5.13 -6.38 19.19
N CYS A 175 -5.82 -7.33 18.57
CA CYS A 175 -5.78 -8.75 18.96
C CYS A 175 -4.35 -9.32 18.84
N LEU A 176 -3.60 -8.89 17.86
CA LEU A 176 -2.19 -9.28 17.65
C LEU A 176 -1.21 -8.48 18.51
N LYS A 177 -1.69 -7.53 19.32
CA LYS A 177 -0.89 -6.63 20.18
C LYS A 177 0.18 -5.88 19.41
N VAL A 178 -0.16 -5.46 18.20
CA VAL A 178 0.72 -4.67 17.33
C VAL A 178 0.82 -3.24 17.85
N GLU A 179 2.02 -2.67 17.87
CA GLU A 179 2.30 -1.26 18.19
C GLU A 179 3.02 -0.59 17.01
N ASP A 180 3.77 -1.35 16.22
CA ASP A 180 4.56 -0.88 15.10
C ASP A 180 3.95 -1.38 13.80
N ILE A 181 3.64 -0.46 12.90
CA ILE A 181 3.11 -0.78 11.58
C ILE A 181 4.13 -0.39 10.52
N VAL A 182 4.59 -1.38 9.76
CA VAL A 182 5.43 -1.16 8.58
C VAL A 182 4.55 -1.17 7.35
N ILE A 183 4.60 -0.11 6.54
CA ILE A 183 3.74 0.06 5.37
C ILE A 183 4.54 -0.08 4.09
N VAL A 184 4.07 -0.97 3.20
CA VAL A 184 4.57 -1.18 1.84
C VAL A 184 3.39 -1.29 0.87
N GLY A 185 3.65 -1.06 -0.43
CA GLY A 185 2.64 -1.22 -1.49
C GLY A 185 2.34 0.04 -2.28
N ILE A 186 1.12 0.20 -2.75
CA ILE A 186 0.69 1.28 -3.64
C ILE A 186 -0.69 1.86 -3.27
N MET A 187 -1.04 3.07 -3.72
CA MET A 187 -0.11 4.08 -4.19
C MET A 187 0.42 4.87 -3.01
N THR A 188 1.69 5.25 -3.03
CA THR A 188 2.34 6.01 -1.96
C THR A 188 1.47 7.17 -1.48
N ASN A 189 1.00 8.00 -2.42
CA ASN A 189 0.25 9.25 -2.18
C ASN A 189 -1.26 9.05 -1.94
N MET A 190 -1.74 7.82 -1.92
CA MET A 190 -3.18 7.53 -1.74
C MET A 190 -3.39 6.49 -0.64
N CYS A 191 -3.47 5.21 -1.00
CA CYS A 191 -3.82 4.16 -0.05
C CYS A 191 -2.76 3.99 1.06
N CYS A 192 -1.47 4.06 0.70
CA CYS A 192 -0.39 3.95 1.69
C CYS A 192 -0.38 5.16 2.64
N GLU A 193 -0.39 6.38 2.10
CA GLU A 193 -0.41 7.62 2.90
C GLU A 193 -1.67 7.72 3.77
N SER A 194 -2.86 7.45 3.21
CA SER A 194 -4.11 7.48 3.98
C SER A 194 -4.10 6.47 5.12
N THR A 195 -3.55 5.28 4.88
CA THR A 195 -3.41 4.25 5.91
C THR A 195 -2.39 4.66 6.98
N ALA A 196 -1.28 5.30 6.59
CA ALA A 196 -0.27 5.78 7.52
C ALA A 196 -0.81 6.88 8.45
N ARG A 197 -1.56 7.85 7.92
CA ARG A 197 -2.22 8.90 8.69
C ARG A 197 -3.26 8.33 9.66
N ASP A 198 -4.07 7.38 9.18
CA ASP A 198 -5.07 6.72 10.01
C ASP A 198 -4.45 5.85 11.11
N ALA A 199 -3.30 5.20 10.85
CA ALA A 199 -2.52 4.49 11.85
C ALA A 199 -1.99 5.46 12.94
N TYR A 200 -1.42 6.60 12.53
CA TYR A 200 -0.94 7.64 13.43
C TYR A 200 -2.05 8.16 14.35
N TYR A 201 -3.26 8.43 13.83
CA TYR A 201 -4.41 8.88 14.61
C TYR A 201 -4.93 7.82 15.62
N ARG A 202 -4.45 6.58 15.52
CA ARG A 202 -4.76 5.45 16.41
C ARG A 202 -3.59 5.07 17.33
N ASP A 203 -2.60 5.96 17.43
CA ASP A 203 -1.40 5.82 18.26
C ASP A 203 -0.46 4.66 17.89
N TYR A 204 -0.52 4.18 16.63
CA TYR A 204 0.49 3.27 16.12
C TYR A 204 1.76 4.02 15.70
N ARG A 205 2.92 3.44 15.98
CA ARG A 205 4.18 3.90 15.41
C ARG A 205 4.28 3.43 13.96
N VAL A 206 4.45 4.38 13.04
CA VAL A 206 4.40 4.09 11.60
C VAL A 206 5.79 4.13 10.99
N PHE A 207 6.21 3.03 10.39
CA PHE A 207 7.42 2.88 9.60
C PHE A 207 7.00 2.85 8.12
N PHE A 208 7.33 3.90 7.39
CA PHE A 208 6.92 4.03 5.99
C PHE A 208 8.12 3.80 5.08
N LEU A 209 8.04 2.80 4.18
CA LEU A 209 9.20 2.37 3.40
C LEU A 209 9.26 3.10 2.06
N ALA A 210 10.24 4.00 1.91
CA ALA A 210 10.42 4.81 0.71
C ALA A 210 10.64 3.95 -0.54
N ASP A 211 11.43 2.89 -0.43
CA ASP A 211 11.72 1.93 -1.50
C ASP A 211 10.82 0.68 -1.46
N GLY A 212 9.87 0.66 -0.53
CA GLY A 212 8.82 -0.35 -0.38
C GLY A 212 7.44 0.17 -0.81
N THR A 213 7.33 1.45 -1.19
CA THR A 213 6.10 2.05 -1.73
C THR A 213 6.34 2.66 -3.11
N GLY A 214 5.29 2.74 -3.93
CA GLY A 214 5.38 3.28 -5.28
C GLY A 214 4.15 4.09 -5.68
N SER A 215 4.34 5.03 -6.61
CA SER A 215 3.27 5.87 -7.15
C SER A 215 3.31 5.90 -8.68
N ILE A 216 2.50 6.75 -9.30
CA ILE A 216 2.46 6.95 -10.75
C ILE A 216 3.63 7.83 -11.19
N THR A 217 3.95 8.87 -10.41
CA THR A 217 5.07 9.78 -10.69
C THR A 217 5.98 9.94 -9.47
N GLU A 218 7.23 10.37 -9.72
CA GLU A 218 8.20 10.65 -8.65
C GLU A 218 7.77 11.83 -7.77
N GLU A 219 7.17 12.86 -8.38
CA GLU A 219 6.67 14.02 -7.65
C GLU A 219 5.59 13.65 -6.64
N MET A 220 4.62 12.82 -7.04
CA MET A 220 3.57 12.33 -6.13
C MET A 220 4.17 11.48 -5.01
N HIS A 221 5.16 10.65 -5.34
CA HIS A 221 5.85 9.82 -4.37
C HIS A 221 6.59 10.68 -3.34
N LEU A 222 7.45 11.61 -3.80
CA LEU A 222 8.24 12.49 -2.94
C LEU A 222 7.38 13.41 -2.08
N ALA A 223 6.30 13.99 -2.62
CA ALA A 223 5.40 14.84 -1.86
C ALA A 223 4.82 14.10 -0.63
N SER A 224 4.45 12.82 -0.81
CA SER A 224 3.97 11.98 0.29
C SER A 224 5.06 11.66 1.30
N LEU A 225 6.26 11.28 0.83
CA LEU A 225 7.38 10.99 1.73
C LEU A 225 7.72 12.19 2.61
N LEU A 226 7.76 13.41 2.04
CA LEU A 226 8.00 14.66 2.77
C LEU A 226 6.93 14.90 3.84
N ASN A 227 5.64 14.82 3.47
CA ASN A 227 4.54 15.05 4.41
C ASN A 227 4.52 14.01 5.54
N LEU A 228 4.75 12.74 5.21
CA LEU A 228 4.76 11.66 6.19
C LEU A 228 5.95 11.77 7.14
N ALA A 229 7.14 12.05 6.62
CA ALA A 229 8.34 12.24 7.42
C ALA A 229 8.20 13.41 8.41
N PHE A 230 7.57 14.49 7.96
CA PHE A 230 7.39 15.68 8.80
C PHE A 230 6.41 15.48 9.95
N GLY A 231 5.33 14.71 9.76
CA GLY A 231 4.25 14.73 10.73
C GLY A 231 3.63 13.40 11.15
N PHE A 232 3.97 12.25 10.53
CA PHE A 232 3.17 11.02 10.72
C PHE A 232 3.96 9.74 10.87
N SER A 233 5.16 9.65 10.32
CA SER A 233 5.89 8.39 10.28
C SER A 233 7.40 8.59 10.27
N TRP A 234 8.14 7.59 10.70
CA TRP A 234 9.53 7.50 10.33
C TRP A 234 9.62 6.88 8.94
N VAL A 235 10.11 7.67 7.98
CA VAL A 235 10.35 7.20 6.62
C VAL A 235 11.74 6.59 6.54
N THR A 236 11.81 5.32 6.14
CA THR A 236 13.05 4.54 6.06
C THR A 236 13.05 3.64 4.84
N ASP A 237 13.95 2.68 4.75
CA ASP A 237 14.04 1.69 3.68
C ASP A 237 13.80 0.25 4.16
N VAL A 238 13.62 -0.65 3.19
CA VAL A 238 13.41 -2.08 3.46
C VAL A 238 14.61 -2.71 4.16
N ASP A 239 15.84 -2.32 3.79
CA ASP A 239 17.04 -2.91 4.35
C ASP A 239 17.18 -2.60 5.83
N THR A 240 16.90 -1.37 6.22
CA THR A 240 16.92 -0.92 7.63
C THR A 240 15.91 -1.72 8.47
N VAL A 241 14.67 -1.85 8.01
CA VAL A 241 13.64 -2.62 8.74
C VAL A 241 14.01 -4.10 8.83
N VAL A 242 14.50 -4.68 7.74
CA VAL A 242 14.93 -6.10 7.72
C VAL A 242 16.12 -6.33 8.66
N ALA A 243 17.04 -5.39 8.75
CA ALA A 243 18.16 -5.47 9.72
C ALA A 243 17.64 -5.47 11.16
N GLN A 244 16.73 -4.55 11.51
CA GLN A 244 16.13 -4.45 12.85
C GLN A 244 15.30 -5.69 13.23
N LEU A 245 14.63 -6.33 12.27
CA LEU A 245 13.94 -7.61 12.49
C LEU A 245 14.86 -8.78 12.82
N ARG A 246 16.11 -8.72 12.39
CA ARG A 246 17.12 -9.77 12.61
C ARG A 246 17.92 -9.57 13.90
N GLU A 247 17.90 -8.38 14.48
CA GLU A 247 18.57 -8.11 15.75
C GLU A 247 17.99 -9.03 16.83
N ASP A 248 18.87 -9.77 17.53
CA ASP A 248 18.48 -10.57 18.69
C ASP A 248 18.02 -9.65 19.81
N THR A 249 16.78 -9.83 20.26
CA THR A 249 16.22 -9.16 21.45
C THR A 249 16.74 -9.82 22.74
N SER A 250 17.99 -10.23 22.79
CA SER A 250 18.60 -10.75 24.01
C SER A 250 18.60 -9.66 25.09
N PRO A 251 18.19 -9.97 26.34
CA PRO A 251 17.97 -8.96 27.41
C PRO A 251 19.20 -8.12 27.79
N ASN A 252 20.39 -8.44 27.30
CA ASN A 252 21.65 -7.76 27.67
C ASN A 252 21.87 -6.37 27.03
N ASN A 253 20.99 -5.91 26.12
CA ASN A 253 21.16 -4.62 25.45
C ASN A 253 20.17 -3.52 25.91
N SER A 254 19.33 -3.80 26.94
CA SER A 254 18.32 -2.87 27.44
C SER A 254 18.86 -1.72 28.31
N LEU A 255 20.15 -1.76 28.73
CA LEU A 255 20.73 -0.76 29.63
C LEU A 255 21.34 0.48 28.96
N GLN A 256 21.34 0.56 27.62
CA GLN A 256 21.88 1.74 26.90
C GLN A 256 20.82 2.62 26.22
N ARG A 257 19.52 2.39 26.46
CA ARG A 257 18.43 3.05 25.72
C ARG A 257 17.61 4.06 26.54
N THR A 258 18.16 4.57 27.62
CA THR A 258 17.54 5.69 28.38
C THR A 258 18.54 6.84 28.49
N ARG A 259 18.53 7.70 27.43
CA ARG A 259 18.79 9.15 27.59
C ARG A 259 18.36 9.87 26.30
#